data_d7f51a08b92557e0adb824b97f5e2636
#
_entry.id   d7f51a08b92557e0adb824b97f5e2636
#
_cell.length_a   1.000
_cell.length_b   1.000
_cell.length_c   1.000
_cell.angle_alpha   90.00
_cell.angle_beta   90.00
_cell.angle_gamma   90.00
#
_symmetry.space_group_name_H-M   'P 1'
#
loop_
_entity.id
_entity.type
_entity.pdbx_description
1 polymer ?
#
loop_
_entity_poly.entity_id
_entity_poly.type
_entity_poly.pdbx_seq_one_letter_code
_entity_poly.pdbx_strand_id
1 'polypeptide(L)'
;MRHPLIILALIASTLGLGQLAYGDGSGTRRRVVVCTDLAMGLDCTNVFGSPPSAADPDDAWALAWALNNPTWEVIGVVVSYGNCACETPPTTCDAPPPPPGQVPCEELDEAVGITEWVVEACGQRTPVHRGSSRRFAVDGPAPRGTLAALETILAEPELVTIVGIGPATDAAYLVRDLAALGRLDRIERLVLEMGQFGPWAGQAGFVINGTPVSDYNFRSDPDAARWLFETTDDLPATTLVPYNAIRFGYVTEAGLDLLAAVGRPATDRAAADSRAWLEKWTGIFGEPGFHMWDLVCMLAAVDGAEFVTSPVEASLECIDGKPSLQLTAVEGPSGITCASHLSAMGPPLVSLPIVFATADATAQVSDQNVIGQLALKAWIECPVGPERCAGDLNGDGRVDGRDLGALIGEWGDCP
;
A
#
# COMPACT_ATOMS: atom_id res chain seq x y z
N MET A 1 4.81 -16.48 41.39
CA MET A 1 4.77 -15.83 40.08
C MET A 1 5.90 -16.41 39.25
N ARG A 2 5.60 -17.37 38.40
CA ARG A 2 6.56 -18.07 37.55
C ARG A 2 6.23 -17.75 36.11
N HIS A 3 7.18 -17.15 35.40
CA HIS A 3 7.06 -16.73 34.02
C HIS A 3 6.92 -17.96 33.10
N PRO A 4 6.01 -17.94 32.11
CA PRO A 4 5.96 -18.94 31.04
C PRO A 4 6.75 -18.46 29.82
N LEU A 5 8.04 -18.75 29.79
CA LEU A 5 8.97 -18.41 28.70
C LEU A 5 9.32 -19.59 27.80
N ILE A 6 8.47 -20.60 27.66
CA ILE A 6 8.87 -21.88 27.03
C ILE A 6 8.04 -22.30 25.80
N ILE A 7 7.08 -21.50 25.31
CA ILE A 7 6.20 -21.98 24.20
C ILE A 7 6.55 -21.38 22.83
N LEU A 8 7.41 -20.37 22.75
CA LEU A 8 7.74 -19.77 21.44
C LEU A 8 8.68 -20.62 20.55
N ALA A 9 9.35 -21.63 21.10
CA ALA A 9 10.36 -22.40 20.38
C ALA A 9 9.84 -23.63 19.61
N LEU A 10 8.59 -24.03 19.80
CA LEU A 10 8.06 -25.27 19.20
C LEU A 10 7.16 -25.06 17.97
N ILE A 11 6.79 -23.84 17.65
CA ILE A 11 5.90 -23.55 16.50
C ILE A 11 6.70 -23.33 15.20
N ALA A 12 7.97 -23.03 15.28
CA ALA A 12 8.82 -22.83 14.09
C ALA A 12 9.15 -24.13 13.32
N SER A 13 8.90 -25.32 13.89
CA SER A 13 9.36 -26.57 13.29
C SER A 13 8.27 -27.47 12.69
N THR A 14 6.98 -27.13 12.80
CA THR A 14 5.90 -27.99 12.28
C THR A 14 5.00 -27.33 11.24
N LEU A 15 5.12 -26.03 11.01
CA LEU A 15 4.52 -25.40 9.86
C LEU A 15 5.49 -25.56 8.68
N GLY A 16 5.43 -26.71 8.02
CA GLY A 16 5.84 -26.87 6.64
C GLY A 16 4.93 -26.04 5.74
N LEU A 17 4.82 -24.75 5.99
CA LEU A 17 4.58 -23.78 4.95
C LEU A 17 5.76 -24.01 4.03
N GLY A 18 5.53 -24.80 2.95
CA GLY A 18 6.42 -24.77 1.83
C GLY A 18 6.76 -23.31 1.68
N GLN A 19 8.00 -22.94 1.90
CA GLN A 19 8.49 -21.66 1.48
C GLN A 19 7.92 -21.53 0.08
N LEU A 20 6.98 -20.59 -0.10
CA LEU A 20 6.78 -20.05 -1.42
C LEU A 20 8.21 -19.72 -1.82
N ALA A 21 8.78 -20.52 -2.72
CA ALA A 21 10.16 -20.33 -3.15
C ALA A 21 10.15 -19.07 -4.00
N TYR A 22 10.03 -17.95 -3.32
CA TYR A 22 10.17 -16.62 -3.87
C TYR A 22 11.67 -16.41 -4.06
N GLY A 23 12.13 -16.62 -5.25
CA GLY A 23 13.48 -16.31 -5.63
C GLY A 23 13.82 -17.02 -6.94
N ASP A 24 14.30 -16.25 -7.88
CA ASP A 24 14.92 -16.73 -9.12
C ASP A 24 16.24 -17.51 -8.88
N GLY A 25 16.59 -17.77 -7.63
CA GLY A 25 17.84 -18.42 -7.24
C GLY A 25 19.05 -17.47 -7.27
N SER A 26 18.90 -16.20 -7.61
CA SER A 26 20.00 -15.23 -7.68
C SER A 26 20.45 -14.75 -6.30
N GLY A 27 19.62 -14.92 -5.28
CA GLY A 27 19.87 -14.43 -3.93
C GLY A 27 19.79 -12.89 -3.80
N THR A 28 19.50 -12.17 -4.88
CA THR A 28 19.31 -10.71 -4.86
C THR A 28 17.86 -10.37 -4.50
N ARG A 29 17.68 -9.37 -3.64
CA ARG A 29 16.34 -8.85 -3.34
C ARG A 29 15.91 -7.91 -4.46
N ARG A 30 14.63 -7.97 -4.82
CA ARG A 30 14.06 -7.01 -5.76
C ARG A 30 14.02 -5.61 -5.13
N ARG A 31 14.50 -4.61 -5.87
CA ARG A 31 14.42 -3.21 -5.47
C ARG A 31 13.04 -2.65 -5.74
N VAL A 32 12.39 -2.11 -4.73
CA VAL A 32 11.01 -1.63 -4.84
C VAL A 32 10.89 -0.20 -4.32
N VAL A 33 10.25 0.67 -5.11
CA VAL A 33 9.74 1.97 -4.68
C VAL A 33 8.23 1.85 -4.58
N VAL A 34 7.67 2.26 -3.43
CA VAL A 34 6.23 2.24 -3.17
C VAL A 34 5.69 3.67 -3.25
N CYS A 35 4.68 3.90 -4.09
CA CYS A 35 3.89 5.13 -4.12
C CYS A 35 2.53 4.82 -3.46
N THR A 36 2.18 5.54 -2.39
CA THR A 36 1.05 5.25 -1.50
C THR A 36 0.35 6.55 -1.10
N ASP A 37 -0.90 6.47 -0.72
CA ASP A 37 -1.63 7.55 -0.04
C ASP A 37 -2.03 7.17 1.40
N LEU A 38 -1.15 6.39 2.05
CA LEU A 38 -1.29 5.88 3.40
C LEU A 38 -1.73 6.97 4.39
N ALA A 39 -2.82 6.69 5.09
CA ALA A 39 -3.42 7.64 6.02
C ALA A 39 -4.06 6.94 7.24
N MET A 40 -3.66 5.71 7.55
CA MET A 40 -4.22 4.91 8.66
C MET A 40 -4.27 5.69 9.96
N GLY A 41 -5.46 5.73 10.57
CA GLY A 41 -5.67 6.41 11.84
C GLY A 41 -5.86 7.92 11.75
N LEU A 42 -5.75 8.52 10.54
CA LEU A 42 -6.09 9.93 10.35
C LEU A 42 -7.61 10.12 10.28
N ASP A 43 -8.02 11.26 10.78
CA ASP A 43 -9.40 11.74 10.71
C ASP A 43 -9.59 12.59 9.46
N CYS A 44 -9.82 11.92 8.34
CA CYS A 44 -9.95 12.56 7.05
C CYS A 44 -11.40 12.69 6.62
N THR A 45 -11.79 13.85 6.13
CA THR A 45 -13.09 14.10 5.50
C THR A 45 -13.13 13.51 4.09
N ASN A 46 -12.91 12.21 3.97
CA ASN A 46 -12.71 11.63 2.66
C ASN A 46 -13.94 10.95 2.07
N VAL A 47 -13.66 10.23 1.07
CA VAL A 47 -14.30 9.37 0.09
C VAL A 47 -15.77 9.07 0.29
N PHE A 48 -16.22 8.78 1.49
CA PHE A 48 -17.60 8.38 1.78
C PHE A 48 -18.43 9.44 2.54
N GLY A 49 -18.00 10.67 2.54
CA GLY A 49 -18.72 11.85 3.01
C GLY A 49 -19.40 11.70 4.36
N SER A 50 -19.03 12.44 5.31
CA SER A 50 -19.60 12.69 6.64
C SER A 50 -18.64 12.40 7.78
N PRO A 51 -18.62 13.34 8.74
CA PRO A 51 -17.57 13.52 9.68
C PRO A 51 -17.55 12.45 10.78
N PRO A 52 -16.51 12.49 11.58
CA PRO A 52 -15.12 12.36 11.20
C PRO A 52 -14.87 10.94 10.71
N SER A 53 -14.17 10.80 9.63
CA SER A 53 -14.07 9.49 9.03
C SER A 53 -12.64 9.00 9.02
N ALA A 54 -12.41 7.90 9.70
CA ALA A 54 -11.15 7.18 9.60
C ALA A 54 -10.78 6.95 8.14
N ALA A 55 -9.53 7.16 7.81
CA ALA A 55 -8.98 6.83 6.51
C ALA A 55 -8.82 5.32 6.35
N ASP A 56 -8.77 4.85 5.09
CA ASP A 56 -8.50 3.46 4.78
C ASP A 56 -7.12 3.04 5.29
N PRO A 57 -7.00 1.95 6.04
CA PRO A 57 -5.73 1.49 6.57
C PRO A 57 -4.97 0.53 5.67
N ASP A 58 -5.52 0.08 4.54
CA ASP A 58 -4.99 -1.06 3.77
C ASP A 58 -3.62 -0.78 3.16
N ASP A 59 -3.29 0.46 2.81
CA ASP A 59 -1.93 0.91 2.49
C ASP A 59 -0.91 0.53 3.57
N ALA A 60 -1.23 0.81 4.83
CA ALA A 60 -0.32 0.54 5.95
C ALA A 60 -0.07 -0.96 6.13
N TRP A 61 -1.10 -1.77 5.91
CA TRP A 61 -1.02 -3.21 5.97
C TRP A 61 -0.22 -3.78 4.78
N ALA A 62 -0.43 -3.23 3.59
CA ALA A 62 0.33 -3.57 2.39
C ALA A 62 1.81 -3.20 2.52
N LEU A 63 2.09 -2.01 3.04
CA LEU A 63 3.46 -1.55 3.29
C LEU A 63 4.16 -2.42 4.35
N ALA A 64 3.49 -2.75 5.47
CA ALA A 64 4.04 -3.63 6.48
C ALA A 64 4.40 -5.01 5.90
N TRP A 65 3.57 -5.54 5.00
CA TRP A 65 3.85 -6.76 4.28
C TRP A 65 5.08 -6.63 3.36
N ALA A 66 5.17 -5.56 2.58
CA ALA A 66 6.28 -5.30 1.67
C ALA A 66 7.63 -5.20 2.41
N LEU A 67 7.64 -4.48 3.54
CA LEU A 67 8.81 -4.28 4.38
C LEU A 67 9.32 -5.58 5.03
N ASN A 68 8.42 -6.55 5.28
CA ASN A 68 8.76 -7.86 5.85
C ASN A 68 8.96 -8.94 4.78
N ASN A 69 8.75 -8.65 3.50
CA ASN A 69 8.94 -9.63 2.45
C ASN A 69 10.44 -9.90 2.24
N PRO A 70 10.92 -11.14 2.46
CA PRO A 70 12.34 -11.45 2.39
C PRO A 70 12.95 -11.33 1.00
N THR A 71 12.12 -11.32 -0.05
CA THR A 71 12.58 -11.20 -1.44
C THR A 71 12.61 -9.76 -1.94
N TRP A 72 12.13 -8.81 -1.12
CA TRP A 72 12.08 -7.40 -1.46
C TRP A 72 13.05 -6.58 -0.63
N GLU A 73 13.52 -5.50 -1.21
CA GLU A 73 14.14 -4.39 -0.52
C GLU A 73 13.40 -3.12 -0.94
N VAL A 74 12.56 -2.60 -0.04
CA VAL A 74 11.87 -1.34 -0.25
C VAL A 74 12.90 -0.23 -0.07
N ILE A 75 13.31 0.39 -1.18
CA ILE A 75 14.38 1.40 -1.22
C ILE A 75 13.86 2.82 -1.05
N GLY A 76 12.53 3.02 -1.10
CA GLY A 76 11.87 4.29 -0.87
C GLY A 76 10.36 4.15 -0.85
N VAL A 77 9.71 4.99 -0.04
CA VAL A 77 8.25 5.14 -0.01
C VAL A 77 7.92 6.59 -0.32
N VAL A 78 7.04 6.83 -1.30
CA VAL A 78 6.57 8.17 -1.67
C VAL A 78 5.11 8.27 -1.26
N VAL A 79 4.80 9.19 -0.35
CA VAL A 79 3.45 9.40 0.20
C VAL A 79 2.80 10.58 -0.50
N SER A 80 1.74 10.33 -1.25
CA SER A 80 0.95 11.35 -1.95
C SER A 80 -0.35 11.66 -1.24
N TYR A 81 -1.04 12.68 -1.71
CA TYR A 81 -2.43 12.91 -1.36
C TYR A 81 -3.31 11.75 -1.86
N GLY A 82 -4.50 11.63 -1.33
CA GLY A 82 -5.48 10.60 -1.72
C GLY A 82 -6.44 10.34 -0.59
N ASN A 83 -6.17 9.34 0.23
CA ASN A 83 -6.98 8.99 1.39
C ASN A 83 -7.28 10.15 2.33
N CYS A 84 -6.33 11.08 2.49
CA CYS A 84 -6.56 12.39 3.10
C CYS A 84 -6.41 13.46 2.02
N ALA A 85 -7.49 13.79 1.34
CA ALA A 85 -7.46 14.62 0.16
C ALA A 85 -7.11 16.09 0.45
N CYS A 86 -5.91 16.50 0.05
CA CYS A 86 -5.54 17.91 -0.04
C CYS A 86 -6.23 18.63 -1.22
N GLU A 87 -6.69 17.85 -2.19
CA GLU A 87 -7.42 18.33 -3.36
C GLU A 87 -8.66 17.45 -3.57
N THR A 88 -9.79 18.07 -3.86
CA THR A 88 -11.02 17.33 -4.18
C THR A 88 -10.85 16.62 -5.52
N PRO A 89 -11.05 15.30 -5.58
CA PRO A 89 -11.01 14.56 -6.83
C PRO A 89 -12.01 15.13 -7.85
N PRO A 90 -11.68 15.11 -9.16
CA PRO A 90 -12.61 15.55 -10.19
C PRO A 90 -13.85 14.63 -10.22
N THR A 91 -15.02 15.24 -10.20
CA THR A 91 -16.29 14.51 -10.21
C THR A 91 -16.87 14.34 -11.60
N THR A 92 -16.32 15.03 -12.60
CA THR A 92 -16.77 15.03 -13.99
C THR A 92 -15.61 14.90 -14.96
N CYS A 93 -15.92 14.39 -16.15
CA CYS A 93 -14.94 14.23 -17.24
C CYS A 93 -14.34 15.54 -17.75
N ASP A 94 -15.09 16.63 -17.62
CA ASP A 94 -14.70 17.97 -18.12
C ASP A 94 -13.96 18.80 -17.06
N ALA A 95 -13.58 18.20 -15.95
CA ALA A 95 -12.83 18.91 -14.92
C ALA A 95 -11.51 19.45 -15.50
N PRO A 96 -11.19 20.73 -15.26
CA PRO A 96 -9.95 21.29 -15.78
C PRO A 96 -8.74 20.61 -15.15
N PRO A 97 -7.61 20.53 -15.87
CA PRO A 97 -6.37 20.03 -15.29
C PRO A 97 -5.96 20.92 -14.09
N PRO A 98 -5.25 20.37 -13.12
CA PRO A 98 -4.82 21.13 -11.97
C PRO A 98 -3.82 22.22 -12.40
N PRO A 99 -3.81 23.37 -11.73
CA PRO A 99 -2.75 24.33 -11.92
C PRO A 99 -1.41 23.72 -11.45
N PRO A 100 -0.28 24.07 -12.07
CA PRO A 100 1.02 23.54 -11.69
C PRO A 100 1.42 23.98 -10.28
N GLY A 101 2.19 23.13 -9.59
CA GLY A 101 2.74 23.37 -8.26
C GLY A 101 2.07 22.56 -7.16
N GLN A 102 2.63 22.63 -5.98
CA GLN A 102 2.11 21.94 -4.78
C GLN A 102 1.27 22.91 -3.94
N VAL A 103 0.37 22.36 -3.13
CA VAL A 103 -0.42 23.12 -2.15
C VAL A 103 0.00 22.72 -0.74
N PRO A 104 -0.12 23.61 0.26
CA PRO A 104 0.01 23.23 1.65
C PRO A 104 -1.04 22.16 2.00
N CYS A 105 -0.64 21.16 2.74
CA CYS A 105 -1.51 20.07 3.14
C CYS A 105 -0.96 19.44 4.41
N GLU A 106 -1.58 19.76 5.54
CA GLU A 106 -1.17 19.26 6.87
C GLU A 106 -1.43 17.77 6.96
N GLU A 107 -2.53 17.30 6.41
CA GLU A 107 -2.91 15.87 6.41
C GLU A 107 -1.86 15.01 5.68
N LEU A 108 -1.25 15.53 4.62
CA LEU A 108 -0.16 14.82 3.94
C LEU A 108 1.10 14.76 4.82
N ASP A 109 1.39 15.80 5.58
CA ASP A 109 2.54 15.80 6.50
C ASP A 109 2.31 14.80 7.64
N GLU A 110 1.07 14.68 8.14
CA GLU A 110 0.69 13.65 9.11
C GLU A 110 0.77 12.24 8.50
N ALA A 111 0.31 12.04 7.26
CA ALA A 111 0.40 10.78 6.53
C ALA A 111 1.86 10.31 6.35
N VAL A 112 2.78 11.24 6.05
CA VAL A 112 4.22 10.97 6.03
C VAL A 112 4.70 10.46 7.39
N GLY A 113 4.33 11.13 8.47
CA GLY A 113 4.70 10.71 9.83
C GLY A 113 4.15 9.33 10.22
N ILE A 114 2.95 8.98 9.78
CA ILE A 114 2.39 7.63 9.99
C ILE A 114 3.16 6.61 9.16
N THR A 115 3.51 6.93 7.92
CA THR A 115 4.31 6.04 7.06
C THR A 115 5.69 5.78 7.66
N GLU A 116 6.35 6.81 8.19
CA GLU A 116 7.61 6.67 8.92
C GLU A 116 7.45 5.76 10.13
N TRP A 117 6.34 5.92 10.87
CA TRP A 117 6.04 5.03 11.99
C TRP A 117 5.84 3.57 11.54
N VAL A 118 5.16 3.29 10.41
CA VAL A 118 5.01 1.92 9.87
C VAL A 118 6.39 1.33 9.55
N VAL A 119 7.24 2.11 8.88
CA VAL A 119 8.61 1.68 8.55
C VAL A 119 9.41 1.34 9.82
N GLU A 120 9.37 2.21 10.82
CA GLU A 120 10.04 2.00 12.11
C GLU A 120 9.47 0.79 12.86
N ALA A 121 8.15 0.65 12.91
CA ALA A 121 7.45 -0.47 13.54
C ALA A 121 7.85 -1.83 12.95
N CYS A 122 8.17 -1.85 11.65
CA CYS A 122 8.70 -3.03 10.97
C CYS A 122 10.24 -3.17 11.07
N GLY A 123 10.90 -2.34 11.90
CA GLY A 123 12.35 -2.42 12.12
C GLY A 123 13.19 -2.02 10.90
N GLN A 124 12.59 -1.32 9.96
CA GLN A 124 13.25 -0.92 8.71
C GLN A 124 13.73 0.55 8.78
N ARG A 125 14.59 0.93 7.84
CA ARG A 125 15.12 2.30 7.70
C ARG A 125 14.89 2.85 6.29
N THR A 126 13.85 2.38 5.64
CA THR A 126 13.48 2.81 4.30
C THR A 126 13.15 4.30 4.31
N PRO A 127 13.74 5.11 3.41
CA PRO A 127 13.42 6.52 3.31
C PRO A 127 11.94 6.72 2.95
N VAL A 128 11.28 7.63 3.68
CA VAL A 128 9.92 8.07 3.39
C VAL A 128 9.99 9.48 2.82
N HIS A 129 9.34 9.69 1.70
CA HIS A 129 9.37 10.94 0.95
C HIS A 129 7.97 11.54 0.85
N ARG A 130 7.86 12.83 1.14
CA ARG A 130 6.63 13.58 0.91
C ARG A 130 6.45 13.80 -0.59
N GLY A 131 5.51 13.10 -1.19
CA GLY A 131 5.14 13.19 -2.59
C GLY A 131 4.22 14.37 -2.91
N SER A 132 3.31 14.15 -3.84
CA SER A 132 2.43 15.18 -4.35
C SER A 132 1.29 15.51 -3.39
N SER A 133 0.99 16.81 -3.23
CA SER A 133 -0.18 17.30 -2.51
C SER A 133 -1.36 17.58 -3.42
N ARG A 134 -1.28 17.26 -4.72
CA ARG A 134 -2.33 17.47 -5.71
C ARG A 134 -2.12 16.62 -6.96
N ARG A 135 -3.13 16.62 -7.84
CA ARG A 135 -3.11 15.89 -9.11
C ARG A 135 -1.89 16.23 -9.97
N PHE A 136 -1.53 15.27 -10.80
CA PHE A 136 -0.45 15.38 -11.78
C PHE A 136 -0.67 16.55 -12.75
N ALA A 137 0.40 17.29 -12.96
CA ALA A 137 0.44 18.34 -13.99
C ALA A 137 1.62 18.07 -14.92
N VAL A 138 1.33 17.77 -16.18
CA VAL A 138 2.35 17.34 -17.16
C VAL A 138 3.50 18.33 -17.30
N ASP A 139 3.19 19.64 -17.29
CA ASP A 139 4.18 20.72 -17.38
C ASP A 139 4.65 21.21 -16.00
N GLY A 140 4.13 20.60 -14.92
CA GLY A 140 4.49 20.96 -13.55
C GLY A 140 5.78 20.28 -13.07
N PRO A 141 6.51 20.91 -12.13
CA PRO A 141 7.64 20.26 -11.51
C PRO A 141 7.18 19.08 -10.63
N ALA A 142 7.94 17.99 -10.63
CA ALA A 142 7.72 16.94 -9.66
C ALA A 142 7.99 17.45 -8.22
N PRO A 143 7.26 16.91 -7.22
CA PRO A 143 7.51 17.23 -5.82
C PRO A 143 8.93 16.88 -5.39
N ARG A 144 9.44 17.55 -4.37
CA ARG A 144 10.81 17.30 -3.89
C ARG A 144 11.01 15.86 -3.43
N GLY A 145 10.02 15.28 -2.76
CA GLY A 145 10.12 13.90 -2.31
C GLY A 145 10.12 12.91 -3.47
N THR A 146 9.32 13.16 -4.51
CA THR A 146 9.32 12.36 -5.73
C THR A 146 10.67 12.46 -6.46
N LEU A 147 11.29 13.66 -6.49
CA LEU A 147 12.64 13.84 -7.02
C LEU A 147 13.70 13.08 -6.20
N ALA A 148 13.57 13.04 -4.88
CA ALA A 148 14.48 12.25 -4.04
C ALA A 148 14.34 10.75 -4.30
N ALA A 149 13.12 10.25 -4.52
CA ALA A 149 12.89 8.87 -4.95
C ALA A 149 13.48 8.60 -6.35
N LEU A 150 13.36 9.57 -7.28
CA LEU A 150 13.98 9.49 -8.60
C LEU A 150 15.51 9.36 -8.49
N GLU A 151 16.15 10.17 -7.65
CA GLU A 151 17.58 10.10 -7.39
C GLU A 151 17.98 8.73 -6.84
N THR A 152 17.18 8.18 -5.94
CA THR A 152 17.36 6.82 -5.41
C THR A 152 17.31 5.78 -6.54
N ILE A 153 16.30 5.81 -7.41
CA ILE A 153 16.18 4.91 -8.57
C ILE A 153 17.40 5.01 -9.51
N LEU A 154 17.88 6.23 -9.76
CA LEU A 154 19.03 6.46 -10.63
C LEU A 154 20.35 5.98 -10.02
N ALA A 155 20.46 6.00 -8.69
CA ALA A 155 21.65 5.57 -7.97
C ALA A 155 21.72 4.04 -7.80
N GLU A 156 20.59 3.34 -7.86
CA GLU A 156 20.56 1.89 -7.73
C GLU A 156 21.31 1.21 -8.89
N PRO A 157 22.13 0.20 -8.61
CA PRO A 157 22.79 -0.58 -9.68
C PRO A 157 21.80 -1.52 -10.39
N GLU A 158 20.78 -1.98 -9.71
CA GLU A 158 19.78 -2.94 -10.19
C GLU A 158 18.53 -2.23 -10.73
N LEU A 159 17.71 -2.96 -11.47
CA LEU A 159 16.42 -2.47 -11.94
C LEU A 159 15.44 -2.32 -10.76
N VAL A 160 14.54 -1.37 -10.86
CA VAL A 160 13.60 -1.04 -9.81
C VAL A 160 12.16 -1.32 -10.25
N THR A 161 11.40 -1.99 -9.40
CA THR A 161 9.95 -2.09 -9.55
C THR A 161 9.29 -0.92 -8.83
N ILE A 162 8.39 -0.20 -9.52
CA ILE A 162 7.55 0.83 -8.91
C ILE A 162 6.17 0.21 -8.66
N VAL A 163 5.70 0.28 -7.42
CA VAL A 163 4.37 -0.19 -7.03
C VAL A 163 3.55 1.00 -6.54
N GLY A 164 2.46 1.31 -7.25
CA GLY A 164 1.52 2.37 -6.88
C GLY A 164 0.24 1.79 -6.30
N ILE A 165 0.01 2.05 -5.02
CA ILE A 165 -1.17 1.65 -4.26
C ILE A 165 -2.02 2.86 -3.83
N GLY A 166 -1.68 4.04 -4.26
CA GLY A 166 -2.44 5.27 -4.18
C GLY A 166 -2.67 5.85 -5.58
N PRO A 167 -3.08 7.12 -5.69
CA PRO A 167 -3.18 7.82 -6.96
C PRO A 167 -1.89 7.71 -7.77
N ALA A 168 -2.00 7.53 -9.08
CA ALA A 168 -0.83 7.34 -9.95
C ALA A 168 0.09 8.57 -10.08
N THR A 169 -0.17 9.62 -9.33
CA THR A 169 0.47 10.94 -9.43
C THR A 169 1.99 10.86 -9.38
N ASP A 170 2.54 10.30 -8.30
CA ASP A 170 3.98 10.24 -8.11
C ASP A 170 4.64 9.22 -9.03
N ALA A 171 3.96 8.11 -9.33
CA ALA A 171 4.42 7.14 -10.33
C ALA A 171 4.51 7.79 -11.72
N ALA A 172 3.52 8.62 -12.11
CA ALA A 172 3.55 9.36 -13.36
C ALA A 172 4.70 10.37 -13.42
N TYR A 173 4.97 11.10 -12.34
CA TYR A 173 6.13 11.99 -12.26
C TYR A 173 7.45 11.22 -12.39
N LEU A 174 7.60 10.09 -11.72
CA LEU A 174 8.81 9.25 -11.81
C LEU A 174 9.03 8.75 -13.24
N VAL A 175 7.98 8.20 -13.88
CA VAL A 175 8.05 7.71 -15.26
C VAL A 175 8.36 8.86 -16.23
N ARG A 176 7.68 10.00 -16.09
CA ARG A 176 7.91 11.18 -16.93
C ARG A 176 9.36 11.67 -16.87
N ASP A 177 9.88 11.82 -15.66
CA ASP A 177 11.20 12.39 -15.46
C ASP A 177 12.31 11.40 -15.84
N LEU A 178 12.11 10.09 -15.63
CA LEU A 178 13.00 9.05 -16.16
C LEU A 178 12.97 9.02 -17.70
N ALA A 179 11.79 9.18 -18.33
CA ALA A 179 11.68 9.28 -19.79
C ALA A 179 12.43 10.50 -20.32
N ALA A 180 12.26 11.66 -19.70
CA ALA A 180 12.95 12.89 -20.07
C ALA A 180 14.48 12.77 -19.95
N LEU A 181 14.98 11.95 -19.04
CA LEU A 181 16.39 11.63 -18.86
C LEU A 181 16.88 10.50 -19.78
N GLY A 182 16.00 9.85 -20.55
CA GLY A 182 16.31 8.65 -21.33
C GLY A 182 16.67 7.45 -20.47
N ARG A 183 16.07 7.33 -19.28
CA ARG A 183 16.41 6.32 -18.26
C ARG A 183 15.24 5.46 -17.83
N LEU A 184 14.22 5.27 -18.70
CA LEU A 184 13.16 4.29 -18.44
C LEU A 184 13.69 2.85 -18.30
N ASP A 185 14.88 2.58 -18.82
CA ASP A 185 15.61 1.33 -18.63
C ASP A 185 15.92 1.02 -17.14
N ARG A 186 15.74 1.98 -16.24
CA ARG A 186 15.90 1.76 -14.79
C ARG A 186 14.69 1.10 -14.15
N ILE A 187 13.53 1.13 -14.81
CA ILE A 187 12.30 0.52 -14.31
C ILE A 187 12.17 -0.89 -14.89
N GLU A 188 12.16 -1.90 -14.02
CA GLU A 188 11.87 -3.27 -14.37
C GLU A 188 10.38 -3.45 -14.68
N ARG A 189 9.54 -2.90 -13.80
CA ARG A 189 8.08 -3.03 -13.86
C ARG A 189 7.39 -1.86 -13.16
N LEU A 190 6.24 -1.47 -13.69
CA LEU A 190 5.28 -0.58 -13.06
C LEU A 190 4.04 -1.39 -12.69
N VAL A 191 3.64 -1.41 -11.44
CA VAL A 191 2.43 -2.10 -10.96
C VAL A 191 1.53 -1.09 -10.29
N LEU A 192 0.29 -0.95 -10.77
CA LEU A 192 -0.63 0.08 -10.30
C LEU A 192 -1.99 -0.54 -9.95
N GLU A 193 -2.51 -0.16 -8.80
CA GLU A 193 -3.86 -0.52 -8.40
C GLU A 193 -4.86 0.47 -8.98
N MET A 194 -5.48 0.11 -10.08
CA MET A 194 -6.54 0.88 -10.73
C MET A 194 -7.16 0.16 -11.91
N GLY A 195 -8.29 0.67 -12.36
CA GLY A 195 -8.96 0.27 -13.59
C GLY A 195 -10.16 -0.65 -13.37
N GLN A 196 -11.01 -0.73 -14.40
CA GLN A 196 -12.19 -1.58 -14.46
C GLN A 196 -12.00 -2.66 -15.52
N PHE A 197 -12.16 -3.93 -15.14
CA PHE A 197 -11.98 -5.07 -16.02
C PHE A 197 -13.09 -6.12 -15.86
N GLY A 198 -13.39 -6.87 -16.91
CA GLY A 198 -14.30 -7.99 -16.85
C GLY A 198 -15.76 -7.57 -16.59
N PRO A 199 -16.45 -8.09 -15.55
CA PRO A 199 -17.86 -7.80 -15.29
C PRO A 199 -18.20 -6.33 -15.02
N TRP A 200 -17.20 -5.53 -14.70
CA TRP A 200 -17.34 -4.10 -14.38
C TRP A 200 -16.91 -3.19 -15.53
N ALA A 201 -16.47 -3.78 -16.65
CA ALA A 201 -16.21 -3.03 -17.87
C ALA A 201 -17.45 -2.27 -18.33
N GLY A 202 -17.30 -1.04 -18.77
CA GLY A 202 -18.39 -0.15 -19.13
C GLY A 202 -19.12 0.48 -17.95
N GLN A 203 -18.61 0.38 -16.72
CA GLN A 203 -19.12 1.02 -15.52
C GLN A 203 -18.13 2.03 -14.97
N ALA A 204 -18.62 3.09 -14.30
CA ALA A 204 -17.78 4.08 -13.63
C ALA A 204 -17.26 3.60 -12.25
N GLY A 205 -17.41 2.35 -11.92
CA GLY A 205 -17.06 1.74 -10.64
C GLY A 205 -17.71 0.37 -10.50
N PHE A 206 -17.76 -0.13 -9.29
CA PHE A 206 -18.37 -1.41 -8.95
C PHE A 206 -19.43 -1.24 -7.84
N VAL A 207 -20.10 -2.32 -7.46
CA VAL A 207 -21.17 -2.28 -6.47
C VAL A 207 -20.90 -3.29 -5.36
N ILE A 208 -20.89 -2.81 -4.11
CA ILE A 208 -20.82 -3.65 -2.91
C ILE A 208 -22.18 -3.58 -2.22
N ASN A 209 -22.87 -4.71 -2.14
CA ASN A 209 -24.19 -4.82 -1.48
C ASN A 209 -25.18 -3.72 -1.87
N GLY A 210 -25.21 -3.33 -3.15
CA GLY A 210 -26.10 -2.29 -3.67
C GLY A 210 -25.55 -0.87 -3.58
N THR A 211 -24.40 -0.65 -2.94
CA THR A 211 -23.75 0.66 -2.83
C THR A 211 -22.68 0.80 -3.91
N PRO A 212 -22.74 1.84 -4.77
CA PRO A 212 -21.72 2.10 -5.77
C PRO A 212 -20.39 2.51 -5.13
N VAL A 213 -19.30 1.91 -5.62
CA VAL A 213 -17.93 2.23 -5.24
C VAL A 213 -17.16 2.63 -6.49
N SER A 214 -16.47 3.74 -6.45
CA SER A 214 -15.60 4.17 -7.55
C SER A 214 -14.18 3.69 -7.32
N ASP A 215 -13.45 3.49 -8.41
CA ASP A 215 -12.00 3.32 -8.39
C ASP A 215 -11.38 4.61 -7.83
N TYR A 216 -10.93 4.56 -6.58
CA TYR A 216 -10.52 5.75 -5.86
C TYR A 216 -9.17 6.26 -6.33
N ASN A 217 -8.21 5.38 -6.55
CA ASN A 217 -6.86 5.73 -6.98
C ASN A 217 -6.88 6.39 -8.36
N PHE A 218 -7.62 5.80 -9.31
CA PHE A 218 -7.83 6.42 -10.62
C PHE A 218 -8.58 7.75 -10.51
N ARG A 219 -9.70 7.77 -9.76
CA ARG A 219 -10.55 8.97 -9.66
C ARG A 219 -9.81 10.13 -8.99
N SER A 220 -8.92 9.85 -8.08
CA SER A 220 -8.14 10.89 -7.40
C SER A 220 -7.21 11.60 -8.37
N ASP A 221 -6.67 10.91 -9.38
CA ASP A 221 -5.84 11.54 -10.40
C ASP A 221 -6.01 10.93 -11.80
N PRO A 222 -7.11 11.25 -12.50
CA PRO A 222 -7.29 10.78 -13.87
C PRO A 222 -6.31 11.45 -14.87
N ASP A 223 -5.68 12.57 -14.52
CA ASP A 223 -4.70 13.25 -15.37
C ASP A 223 -3.38 12.46 -15.42
N ALA A 224 -2.95 11.89 -14.29
CA ALA A 224 -1.81 10.97 -14.23
C ALA A 224 -2.05 9.72 -15.08
N ALA A 225 -3.23 9.09 -14.92
CA ALA A 225 -3.60 7.92 -15.70
C ALA A 225 -3.69 8.24 -17.19
N ARG A 226 -4.28 9.38 -17.57
CA ARG A 226 -4.32 9.82 -18.96
C ARG A 226 -2.92 9.98 -19.55
N TRP A 227 -2.03 10.62 -18.81
CA TRP A 227 -0.67 10.79 -19.28
C TRP A 227 0.03 9.45 -19.47
N LEU A 228 -0.08 8.54 -18.50
CA LEU A 228 0.54 7.22 -18.57
C LEU A 228 0.02 6.37 -19.73
N PHE A 229 -1.29 6.35 -19.97
CA PHE A 229 -1.90 5.37 -20.87
C PHE A 229 -2.31 5.91 -22.25
N GLU A 230 -2.45 7.23 -22.40
CA GLU A 230 -2.89 7.83 -23.66
C GLU A 230 -1.83 8.75 -24.29
N THR A 231 -0.81 9.19 -23.53
CA THR A 231 0.11 10.23 -24.02
C THR A 231 1.53 9.71 -24.22
N THR A 232 1.97 8.71 -23.43
CA THR A 232 3.33 8.18 -23.56
C THR A 232 3.35 6.88 -24.34
N ASP A 233 4.23 6.80 -25.35
CA ASP A 233 4.39 5.60 -26.19
C ASP A 233 5.36 4.58 -25.56
N ASP A 234 6.19 5.01 -24.60
CA ASP A 234 7.26 4.21 -24.02
C ASP A 234 7.01 3.98 -22.52
N LEU A 235 6.02 3.13 -22.19
CA LEU A 235 5.85 2.65 -20.82
C LEU A 235 6.80 1.48 -20.53
N PRO A 236 7.35 1.38 -19.30
CA PRO A 236 7.93 0.13 -18.84
C PRO A 236 6.87 -0.98 -18.82
N ALA A 237 7.29 -2.23 -18.68
CA ALA A 237 6.34 -3.34 -18.49
C ALA A 237 5.38 -2.99 -17.36
N THR A 238 4.08 -2.86 -17.67
CA THR A 238 3.07 -2.35 -16.74
C THR A 238 2.05 -3.43 -16.41
N THR A 239 1.74 -3.58 -15.13
CA THR A 239 0.67 -4.43 -14.63
C THR A 239 -0.37 -3.58 -13.93
N LEU A 240 -1.62 -3.66 -14.36
CA LEU A 240 -2.76 -3.02 -13.71
C LEU A 240 -3.50 -4.05 -12.86
N VAL A 241 -3.82 -3.68 -11.63
CA VAL A 241 -4.57 -4.50 -10.69
C VAL A 241 -5.91 -3.83 -10.45
N PRO A 242 -6.96 -4.25 -11.16
CA PRO A 242 -8.25 -3.59 -11.07
C PRO A 242 -8.98 -3.95 -9.79
N TYR A 243 -9.81 -3.06 -9.31
CA TYR A 243 -10.62 -3.24 -8.10
C TYR A 243 -11.41 -4.54 -8.04
N ASN A 244 -11.87 -5.03 -9.17
CA ASN A 244 -12.64 -6.28 -9.23
C ASN A 244 -11.79 -7.54 -9.05
N ALA A 245 -10.46 -7.45 -9.10
CA ALA A 245 -9.56 -8.59 -8.82
C ALA A 245 -9.52 -8.97 -7.33
N ILE A 246 -10.00 -8.11 -6.44
CA ILE A 246 -9.58 -8.05 -5.03
C ILE A 246 -10.67 -8.52 -4.05
N ARG A 247 -11.80 -8.98 -4.53
CA ARG A 247 -13.03 -9.27 -3.75
C ARG A 247 -12.89 -10.22 -2.55
N PHE A 248 -11.74 -10.85 -2.35
CA PHE A 248 -11.65 -12.02 -1.46
C PHE A 248 -10.70 -11.84 -0.28
N GLY A 249 -10.07 -10.67 -0.15
CA GLY A 249 -9.15 -10.39 0.95
C GLY A 249 -9.69 -9.30 1.87
N TYR A 250 -10.06 -9.65 3.11
CA TYR A 250 -10.56 -8.67 4.07
C TYR A 250 -10.07 -8.95 5.48
N VAL A 251 -9.96 -7.90 6.28
CA VAL A 251 -9.67 -7.96 7.71
C VAL A 251 -10.96 -7.71 8.48
N THR A 252 -11.27 -8.63 9.40
CA THR A 252 -12.48 -8.60 10.24
C THR A 252 -12.17 -8.12 11.64
N GLU A 253 -13.20 -7.84 12.45
CA GLU A 253 -13.05 -7.53 13.89
C GLU A 253 -12.28 -8.65 14.61
N ALA A 254 -12.59 -9.91 14.34
CA ALA A 254 -11.85 -11.02 14.93
C ALA A 254 -10.34 -11.02 14.54
N GLY A 255 -10.02 -10.59 13.32
CA GLY A 255 -8.63 -10.39 12.90
C GLY A 255 -7.94 -9.27 13.69
N LEU A 256 -8.64 -8.17 13.91
CA LEU A 256 -8.11 -7.04 14.72
C LEU A 256 -7.95 -7.42 16.20
N ASP A 257 -8.86 -8.23 16.75
CA ASP A 257 -8.74 -8.77 18.12
C ASP A 257 -7.50 -9.66 18.26
N LEU A 258 -7.25 -10.51 17.26
CA LEU A 258 -6.03 -11.34 17.23
C LEU A 258 -4.77 -10.47 17.17
N LEU A 259 -4.78 -9.42 16.35
CA LEU A 259 -3.65 -8.51 16.25
C LEU A 259 -3.39 -7.79 17.58
N ALA A 260 -4.43 -7.28 18.23
CA ALA A 260 -4.34 -6.64 19.55
C ALA A 260 -3.87 -7.64 20.63
N ALA A 261 -4.31 -8.90 20.58
CA ALA A 261 -3.90 -9.94 21.54
C ALA A 261 -2.39 -10.26 21.48
N VAL A 262 -1.67 -9.84 20.44
CA VAL A 262 -0.21 -9.91 20.38
C VAL A 262 0.44 -9.04 21.46
N GLY A 263 -0.22 -7.93 21.86
CA GLY A 263 0.17 -7.08 22.97
C GLY A 263 1.46 -6.29 22.74
N ARG A 264 1.73 -5.90 21.49
CA ARG A 264 2.86 -5.04 21.14
C ARG A 264 2.34 -3.65 20.74
N PRO A 265 3.05 -2.56 21.06
CA PRO A 265 2.59 -1.20 20.71
C PRO A 265 2.21 -1.03 19.23
N ALA A 266 2.98 -1.61 18.32
CA ALA A 266 2.70 -1.54 16.89
C ALA A 266 1.42 -2.28 16.50
N THR A 267 1.22 -3.50 17.00
CA THR A 267 0.01 -4.29 16.71
C THR A 267 -1.22 -3.71 17.39
N ASP A 268 -1.08 -3.16 18.59
CA ASP A 268 -2.17 -2.50 19.32
C ASP A 268 -2.64 -1.26 18.56
N ARG A 269 -1.71 -0.42 18.11
CA ARG A 269 -2.02 0.76 17.31
C ARG A 269 -2.64 0.40 15.97
N ALA A 270 -2.04 -0.51 15.20
CA ALA A 270 -2.57 -0.94 13.91
C ALA A 270 -4.01 -1.48 14.04
N ALA A 271 -4.29 -2.27 15.09
CA ALA A 271 -5.63 -2.76 15.38
C ALA A 271 -6.60 -1.64 15.75
N ALA A 272 -6.17 -0.71 16.60
CA ALA A 272 -7.02 0.41 17.06
C ALA A 272 -7.38 1.35 15.91
N ASP A 273 -6.38 1.78 15.12
CA ASP A 273 -6.59 2.70 14.01
C ASP A 273 -7.45 2.06 12.89
N SER A 274 -7.30 0.76 12.67
CA SER A 274 -8.11 0.04 11.66
C SER A 274 -9.57 -0.20 12.11
N ARG A 275 -9.87 -0.22 13.40
CA ARG A 275 -11.25 -0.43 13.90
C ARG A 275 -12.19 0.69 13.50
N ALA A 276 -11.74 1.93 13.55
CA ALA A 276 -12.56 3.07 13.14
C ALA A 276 -12.98 2.97 11.67
N TRP A 277 -12.08 2.50 10.81
CA TRP A 277 -12.39 2.23 9.41
C TRP A 277 -13.33 1.03 9.24
N LEU A 278 -13.10 -0.07 9.95
CA LEU A 278 -13.95 -1.25 9.90
C LEU A 278 -15.38 -0.93 10.31
N GLU A 279 -15.59 -0.15 11.37
CA GLU A 279 -16.91 0.29 11.82
C GLU A 279 -17.62 1.08 10.71
N LYS A 280 -16.93 2.03 10.11
CA LYS A 280 -17.42 2.81 8.98
C LYS A 280 -17.76 1.93 7.78
N TRP A 281 -16.83 1.06 7.38
CA TRP A 281 -17.00 0.15 6.25
C TRP A 281 -18.22 -0.77 6.43
N THR A 282 -18.33 -1.41 7.59
CA THR A 282 -19.46 -2.26 7.94
C THR A 282 -20.79 -1.46 7.94
N GLY A 283 -20.77 -0.24 8.45
CA GLY A 283 -21.93 0.63 8.46
C GLY A 283 -22.42 1.03 7.08
N ILE A 284 -21.52 1.22 6.10
CA ILE A 284 -21.87 1.63 4.73
C ILE A 284 -22.23 0.43 3.86
N PHE A 285 -21.44 -0.63 3.92
CA PHE A 285 -21.51 -1.73 2.98
C PHE A 285 -22.15 -3.01 3.56
N GLY A 286 -22.30 -3.10 4.89
CA GLY A 286 -22.83 -4.30 5.55
C GLY A 286 -21.90 -5.50 5.46
N GLU A 287 -20.62 -5.29 5.15
CA GLU A 287 -19.63 -6.36 5.08
C GLU A 287 -18.93 -6.56 6.43
N PRO A 288 -18.53 -7.79 6.78
CA PRO A 288 -17.95 -8.10 8.08
C PRO A 288 -16.48 -7.69 8.20
N GLY A 289 -15.87 -7.15 7.16
CA GLY A 289 -14.45 -6.79 7.10
C GLY A 289 -14.19 -5.75 6.02
N PHE A 290 -13.11 -5.01 6.14
CA PHE A 290 -12.62 -4.11 5.10
C PHE A 290 -11.63 -4.83 4.19
N HIS A 291 -11.64 -4.46 2.92
CA HIS A 291 -10.81 -5.11 1.91
C HIS A 291 -9.35 -4.67 1.98
N MET A 292 -8.47 -5.56 1.48
CA MET A 292 -7.01 -5.37 1.42
C MET A 292 -6.56 -5.18 -0.03
N TRP A 293 -7.08 -4.14 -0.68
CA TRP A 293 -6.83 -3.89 -2.11
C TRP A 293 -5.35 -3.72 -2.41
N ASP A 294 -4.67 -2.89 -1.66
CA ASP A 294 -3.26 -2.56 -1.81
C ASP A 294 -2.34 -3.76 -1.63
N LEU A 295 -2.66 -4.64 -0.68
CA LEU A 295 -1.90 -5.87 -0.50
C LEU A 295 -1.97 -6.77 -1.73
N VAL A 296 -3.12 -6.83 -2.42
CA VAL A 296 -3.25 -7.59 -3.67
C VAL A 296 -2.38 -6.98 -4.77
N CYS A 297 -2.31 -5.66 -4.84
CA CYS A 297 -1.39 -4.97 -5.75
C CYS A 297 0.08 -5.31 -5.47
N MET A 298 0.48 -5.29 -4.19
CA MET A 298 1.82 -5.74 -3.78
C MET A 298 2.10 -7.20 -4.17
N LEU A 299 1.13 -8.09 -3.95
CA LEU A 299 1.25 -9.50 -4.35
C LEU A 299 1.40 -9.67 -5.86
N ALA A 300 0.72 -8.85 -6.68
CA ALA A 300 0.85 -8.88 -8.14
C ALA A 300 2.24 -8.46 -8.63
N ALA A 301 2.99 -7.72 -7.81
CA ALA A 301 4.37 -7.34 -8.11
C ALA A 301 5.40 -8.42 -7.74
N VAL A 302 4.98 -9.49 -7.04
CA VAL A 302 5.89 -10.58 -6.64
C VAL A 302 6.04 -11.59 -7.77
N ASP A 303 7.28 -12.00 -8.05
CA ASP A 303 7.54 -13.07 -8.98
C ASP A 303 7.02 -14.41 -8.45
N GLY A 304 6.36 -15.15 -9.33
CA GLY A 304 5.77 -16.44 -8.95
C GLY A 304 4.44 -16.31 -8.19
N ALA A 305 3.94 -15.11 -7.94
CA ALA A 305 2.55 -14.95 -7.52
C ALA A 305 1.64 -15.39 -8.68
N GLU A 306 0.76 -16.35 -8.39
CA GLU A 306 -0.12 -16.91 -9.41
C GLU A 306 -1.32 -16.00 -9.64
N PHE A 307 -1.13 -14.96 -10.46
CA PHE A 307 -2.24 -14.19 -11.00
C PHE A 307 -2.62 -14.67 -12.39
N VAL A 308 -3.91 -14.66 -12.68
CA VAL A 308 -4.37 -14.73 -14.07
C VAL A 308 -4.15 -13.36 -14.68
N THR A 309 -3.19 -13.25 -15.57
CA THR A 309 -2.86 -12.03 -16.28
C THR A 309 -3.38 -12.10 -17.72
N SER A 310 -3.89 -10.98 -18.21
CA SER A 310 -4.32 -10.82 -19.59
C SER A 310 -3.67 -9.57 -20.18
N PRO A 311 -3.21 -9.61 -21.44
CA PRO A 311 -2.85 -8.40 -22.16
C PRO A 311 -4.07 -7.49 -22.29
N VAL A 312 -3.92 -6.19 -22.05
CA VAL A 312 -5.01 -5.22 -22.12
C VAL A 312 -4.59 -3.93 -22.80
N GLU A 313 -5.56 -3.23 -23.36
CA GLU A 313 -5.51 -1.80 -23.62
C GLU A 313 -6.22 -1.08 -22.49
N ALA A 314 -5.63 0.04 -22.04
CA ALA A 314 -6.19 0.92 -21.04
C ALA A 314 -6.69 2.20 -21.74
N SER A 315 -7.95 2.57 -21.53
CA SER A 315 -8.55 3.77 -22.09
C SER A 315 -9.32 4.54 -21.01
N LEU A 316 -9.25 5.88 -21.08
CA LEU A 316 -10.08 6.73 -20.23
C LEU A 316 -11.41 6.99 -20.92
N GLU A 317 -12.47 6.60 -20.29
CA GLU A 317 -13.84 6.79 -20.77
C GLU A 317 -14.63 7.69 -19.84
N CYS A 318 -15.63 8.35 -20.41
CA CYS A 318 -16.61 9.10 -19.62
C CYS A 318 -17.91 8.29 -19.53
N ILE A 319 -18.16 7.70 -18.38
CA ILE A 319 -19.33 6.85 -18.15
C ILE A 319 -20.25 7.55 -17.15
N ASP A 320 -21.48 7.85 -17.58
CA ASP A 320 -22.46 8.61 -16.79
C ASP A 320 -21.91 9.93 -16.25
N GLY A 321 -21.08 10.60 -17.06
CA GLY A 321 -20.46 11.90 -16.73
C GLY A 321 -19.26 11.79 -15.78
N LYS A 322 -18.83 10.59 -15.41
CA LYS A 322 -17.70 10.33 -14.51
C LYS A 322 -16.52 9.74 -15.27
N PRO A 323 -15.28 10.18 -14.97
CA PRO A 323 -14.11 9.54 -15.56
C PRO A 323 -13.95 8.11 -15.03
N SER A 324 -13.57 7.20 -15.93
CA SER A 324 -13.32 5.79 -15.63
C SER A 324 -12.19 5.27 -16.48
N LEU A 325 -11.29 4.48 -15.88
CA LEU A 325 -10.24 3.75 -16.60
C LEU A 325 -10.76 2.37 -16.96
N GLN A 326 -10.96 2.14 -18.25
CA GLN A 326 -11.44 0.87 -18.78
C GLN A 326 -10.27 0.03 -19.29
N LEU A 327 -10.29 -1.26 -18.93
CA LEU A 327 -9.30 -2.24 -19.35
C LEU A 327 -9.96 -3.25 -20.26
N THR A 328 -9.54 -3.28 -21.52
CA THR A 328 -10.08 -4.18 -22.55
C THR A 328 -9.04 -5.22 -22.91
N ALA A 329 -9.40 -6.50 -22.79
CA ALA A 329 -8.51 -7.59 -23.20
C ALA A 329 -8.22 -7.52 -24.70
N VAL A 330 -6.96 -7.71 -25.06
CA VAL A 330 -6.50 -7.72 -26.46
C VAL A 330 -5.83 -9.04 -26.79
N GLU A 331 -5.88 -9.41 -28.07
CA GLU A 331 -5.16 -10.57 -28.60
C GLU A 331 -3.72 -10.16 -28.96
N GLY A 332 -2.75 -10.87 -28.40
CA GLY A 332 -1.32 -10.63 -28.70
C GLY A 332 -0.56 -9.93 -27.56
N PRO A 333 0.72 -9.64 -27.78
CA PRO A 333 1.53 -8.99 -26.78
C PRO A 333 1.10 -7.52 -26.60
N SER A 334 0.88 -7.11 -25.36
CA SER A 334 0.69 -5.73 -24.97
C SER A 334 1.76 -5.37 -23.93
N GLY A 335 2.22 -4.12 -23.94
CA GLY A 335 3.07 -3.57 -22.88
C GLY A 335 2.36 -3.46 -21.53
N ILE A 336 1.03 -3.58 -21.53
CA ILE A 336 0.17 -3.48 -20.34
C ILE A 336 -0.50 -4.83 -20.11
N THR A 337 -0.44 -5.33 -18.90
CA THR A 337 -1.15 -6.53 -18.46
C THR A 337 -2.12 -6.19 -17.34
N CYS A 338 -3.23 -6.93 -17.27
CA CYS A 338 -4.19 -6.86 -16.19
C CYS A 338 -4.10 -8.13 -15.34
N ALA A 339 -3.85 -7.99 -14.05
CA ALA A 339 -3.93 -9.08 -13.08
C ALA A 339 -5.38 -9.18 -12.57
N SER A 340 -6.19 -9.99 -13.22
CA SER A 340 -7.66 -9.97 -13.03
C SER A 340 -8.15 -10.75 -11.80
N HIS A 341 -7.43 -11.72 -11.32
CA HIS A 341 -7.66 -12.46 -10.07
C HIS A 341 -6.44 -13.32 -9.75
N LEU A 342 -6.31 -13.68 -8.49
CA LEU A 342 -5.41 -14.78 -8.11
C LEU A 342 -5.94 -16.03 -8.80
N SER A 343 -5.14 -16.65 -9.66
CA SER A 343 -5.44 -18.00 -10.14
C SER A 343 -5.64 -18.84 -8.89
N ALA A 344 -6.71 -19.62 -8.85
CA ALA A 344 -6.96 -20.48 -7.72
C ALA A 344 -5.63 -21.12 -7.36
N MET A 345 -5.01 -20.63 -6.28
CA MET A 345 -3.74 -21.17 -5.82
C MET A 345 -3.91 -22.67 -5.83
N GLY A 346 -3.09 -23.37 -6.62
CA GLY A 346 -3.26 -24.82 -6.82
C GLY A 346 -3.53 -25.52 -5.50
N PRO A 347 -4.13 -26.73 -5.48
CA PRO A 347 -4.76 -27.33 -4.31
C PRO A 347 -3.84 -27.26 -3.12
N PRO A 348 -4.30 -26.86 -2.03
CA PRO A 348 -4.84 -25.55 -1.63
C PRO A 348 -3.90 -24.89 -0.61
N LEU A 349 -3.52 -23.65 -0.81
CA LEU A 349 -3.23 -22.79 0.34
C LEU A 349 -4.50 -22.61 1.22
N VAL A 350 -5.58 -23.22 0.79
CA VAL A 350 -6.93 -23.12 1.34
C VAL A 350 -7.13 -23.87 2.65
N SER A 351 -6.19 -24.64 3.15
CA SER A 351 -6.54 -25.55 4.24
C SER A 351 -5.59 -25.58 5.44
N LEU A 352 -4.69 -24.63 5.57
CA LEU A 352 -3.96 -24.51 6.82
C LEU A 352 -4.45 -23.26 7.56
N PRO A 353 -5.32 -23.42 8.58
CA PRO A 353 -5.63 -22.31 9.47
C PRO A 353 -4.30 -21.83 10.03
N ILE A 354 -3.99 -20.54 9.83
CA ILE A 354 -2.89 -19.92 10.57
C ILE A 354 -3.37 -19.91 12.02
N VAL A 355 -2.84 -20.84 12.80
CA VAL A 355 -3.14 -20.93 14.22
C VAL A 355 -2.22 -19.93 14.92
N PHE A 356 -2.79 -18.84 15.38
CA PHE A 356 -2.08 -17.94 16.27
C PHE A 356 -2.22 -18.52 17.70
N ALA A 357 -1.11 -18.92 18.28
CA ALA A 357 -1.07 -19.20 19.70
C ALA A 357 -0.98 -17.88 20.45
N THR A 358 -2.11 -17.38 20.92
CA THR A 358 -2.14 -16.36 21.98
C THR A 358 -2.01 -17.04 23.34
N ALA A 359 -1.62 -16.31 24.38
CA ALA A 359 -1.40 -16.88 25.71
C ALA A 359 -2.61 -17.63 26.28
N ASP A 360 -3.82 -17.37 25.78
CA ASP A 360 -5.09 -17.92 26.29
C ASP A 360 -6.06 -18.46 25.24
N ALA A 361 -5.81 -18.39 23.94
CA ALA A 361 -6.73 -18.90 22.93
C ALA A 361 -6.03 -19.28 21.63
N THR A 362 -6.47 -20.39 21.02
CA THR A 362 -6.24 -20.70 19.61
C THR A 362 -7.42 -20.14 18.82
N ALA A 363 -7.20 -19.06 18.06
CA ALA A 363 -8.20 -18.56 17.16
C ALA A 363 -7.91 -19.05 15.73
N GLN A 364 -8.92 -19.62 15.08
CA GLN A 364 -8.88 -20.00 13.68
C GLN A 364 -9.53 -18.88 12.85
N VAL A 365 -8.76 -18.29 11.94
CA VAL A 365 -9.33 -17.43 10.90
C VAL A 365 -9.84 -18.34 9.78
N SER A 366 -11.06 -18.11 9.33
CA SER A 366 -11.71 -19.00 8.37
C SER A 366 -10.94 -19.11 7.05
N ASP A 367 -11.01 -20.27 6.42
CA ASP A 367 -10.27 -20.69 5.22
C ASP A 367 -10.46 -19.77 3.97
N GLN A 368 -11.39 -18.84 4.02
CA GLN A 368 -11.77 -18.01 2.87
C GLN A 368 -11.03 -16.67 2.78
N ASN A 369 -10.09 -16.38 3.68
CA ASN A 369 -9.46 -15.06 3.77
C ASN A 369 -7.93 -15.12 3.83
N VAL A 370 -7.30 -15.78 2.86
CA VAL A 370 -5.83 -15.91 2.80
C VAL A 370 -5.13 -14.54 2.80
N ILE A 371 -5.68 -13.56 2.12
CA ILE A 371 -5.09 -12.22 2.03
C ILE A 371 -5.16 -11.49 3.37
N GLY A 372 -6.30 -11.55 4.06
CA GLY A 372 -6.41 -11.03 5.42
C GLY A 372 -5.44 -11.71 6.40
N GLN A 373 -5.19 -13.01 6.22
CA GLN A 373 -4.20 -13.74 7.01
C GLN A 373 -2.75 -13.27 6.72
N LEU A 374 -2.42 -13.03 5.46
CA LEU A 374 -1.12 -12.46 5.08
C LEU A 374 -0.92 -11.07 5.66
N ALA A 375 -1.96 -10.25 5.63
CA ALA A 375 -1.97 -8.93 6.22
C ALA A 375 -1.72 -8.96 7.74
N LEU A 376 -2.46 -9.80 8.47
CA LEU A 376 -2.26 -10.01 9.91
C LEU A 376 -0.84 -10.51 10.21
N LYS A 377 -0.35 -11.48 9.44
CA LYS A 377 0.99 -12.03 9.60
C LYS A 377 2.05 -10.94 9.43
N ALA A 378 1.90 -10.03 8.47
CA ALA A 378 2.84 -8.96 8.24
C ALA A 378 3.05 -8.09 9.49
N TRP A 379 1.99 -7.68 10.17
CA TRP A 379 2.09 -6.92 11.41
C TRP A 379 2.65 -7.74 12.58
N ILE A 380 2.31 -9.03 12.65
CA ILE A 380 2.81 -9.93 13.69
C ILE A 380 4.30 -10.21 13.51
N GLU A 381 4.78 -10.27 12.29
CA GLU A 381 6.18 -10.50 11.96
C GLU A 381 7.02 -9.22 11.94
N CYS A 382 6.41 -8.03 11.98
CA CYS A 382 7.17 -6.80 12.22
C CYS A 382 8.02 -7.05 13.48
N PRO A 383 9.35 -7.05 13.38
CA PRO A 383 10.19 -7.25 14.55
C PRO A 383 9.76 -6.21 15.58
N VAL A 384 9.77 -6.60 16.85
CA VAL A 384 9.68 -5.60 17.92
C VAL A 384 10.76 -4.61 17.58
N GLY A 385 10.39 -3.42 17.11
CA GLY A 385 11.35 -2.35 16.85
C GLY A 385 12.29 -2.31 18.03
N PRO A 386 13.57 -2.07 17.88
CA PRO A 386 14.50 -2.13 18.99
C PRO A 386 13.79 -1.47 20.15
N GLU A 387 13.55 -2.26 21.24
CA GLU A 387 12.95 -1.69 22.45
C GLU A 387 13.70 -0.40 22.64
N ARG A 388 13.04 0.74 22.46
CA ARG A 388 13.74 2.02 22.69
C ARG A 388 14.30 1.84 24.08
N CYS A 389 15.61 1.63 24.17
CA CYS A 389 16.23 1.61 25.47
C CYS A 389 15.72 2.87 26.14
N ALA A 390 15.18 2.76 27.36
CA ALA A 390 14.57 3.91 28.04
C ALA A 390 15.52 5.13 28.12
N GLY A 391 16.74 4.99 27.67
CA GLY A 391 17.76 6.01 27.53
C GLY A 391 18.01 6.51 26.09
N ASP A 392 17.37 5.94 25.06
CA ASP A 392 17.44 6.44 23.68
C ASP A 392 16.37 7.53 23.50
N LEU A 393 16.72 8.72 23.90
CA LEU A 393 15.81 9.86 23.94
C LEU A 393 15.69 10.58 22.60
N ASN A 394 16.70 10.45 21.74
CA ASN A 394 16.72 11.03 20.41
C ASN A 394 16.24 10.06 19.30
N GLY A 395 15.97 8.78 19.62
CA GLY A 395 15.40 7.79 18.72
C GLY A 395 16.38 7.25 17.67
N ASP A 396 17.73 7.40 17.88
CA ASP A 396 18.72 6.93 16.89
C ASP A 396 19.13 5.46 17.07
N GLY A 397 18.51 4.75 18.02
CA GLY A 397 18.75 3.33 18.33
C GLY A 397 20.03 3.09 19.15
N ARG A 398 20.63 4.14 19.71
CA ARG A 398 21.79 4.09 20.59
C ARG A 398 21.52 4.85 21.88
N VAL A 399 22.08 4.40 22.97
CA VAL A 399 22.11 5.17 24.23
C VAL A 399 23.51 5.76 24.36
N ASP A 400 23.68 7.02 24.01
CA ASP A 400 24.98 7.71 24.05
C ASP A 400 24.87 9.17 24.53
N GLY A 401 25.93 9.94 24.37
CA GLY A 401 25.98 11.34 24.81
C GLY A 401 25.01 12.28 24.08
N ARG A 402 24.39 11.86 22.95
CA ARG A 402 23.38 12.65 22.25
C ARG A 402 22.03 12.59 22.95
N ASP A 403 21.70 11.44 23.55
CA ASP A 403 20.50 11.29 24.38
C ASP A 403 20.59 12.15 25.61
N LEU A 404 21.78 12.21 26.22
CA LEU A 404 22.04 13.12 27.33
C LEU A 404 21.91 14.58 26.89
N GLY A 405 22.33 14.89 25.65
CA GLY A 405 22.16 16.22 25.05
C GLY A 405 20.68 16.58 24.85
N ALA A 406 19.86 15.64 24.39
CA ALA A 406 18.41 15.81 24.26
C ALA A 406 17.76 16.05 25.63
N LEU A 407 18.12 15.24 26.63
CA LEU A 407 17.62 15.41 28.00
C LEU A 407 18.01 16.76 28.61
N ILE A 408 19.25 17.22 28.38
CA ILE A 408 19.72 18.50 28.90
C ILE A 408 19.07 19.68 28.15
N GLY A 409 18.82 19.52 26.84
CA GLY A 409 18.13 20.54 26.03
C GLY A 409 16.68 20.79 26.45
N GLU A 410 16.03 19.80 27.01
CA GLU A 410 14.67 19.90 27.58
C GLU A 410 14.65 20.28 29.08
N TRP A 411 15.81 20.38 29.67
CA TRP A 411 15.94 20.77 31.09
C TRP A 411 15.81 22.29 31.26
N GLY A 412 14.62 22.75 31.24
CA GLY A 412 14.21 24.11 31.46
C GLY A 412 12.73 24.14 31.76
N ASP A 413 12.30 25.13 32.47
CA ASP A 413 10.95 25.35 33.02
C ASP A 413 9.84 24.61 32.28
N CYS A 414 9.32 23.52 32.87
CA CYS A 414 7.99 23.03 32.53
C CYS A 414 6.98 24.14 32.80
N PRO A 415 6.10 24.48 31.84
CA PRO A 415 5.04 25.47 32.05
C PRO A 415 4.00 25.02 33.04
#